data_70571da615c3bc49c8932a11a4b42c8b
#
_entry.id   70571da615c3bc49c8932a11a4b42c8b
#
_cell.length_a   1.000
_cell.length_b   1.000
_cell.length_c   1.000
_cell.angle_alpha   90.00
_cell.angle_beta   90.00
_cell.angle_gamma   90.00
#
_symmetry.space_group_name_H-M   'P 1'
#
loop_
_entity.id
_entity.type
_entity.pdbx_description
1 polymer ?
#
loop_
_entity_poly.entity_id
_entity_poly.type
_entity_poly.pdbx_seq_one_letter_code
_entity_poly.pdbx_strand_id
1 'polypeptide(L)'
;MSFAHLHVHTEYSLLDGSNKIKEYVARVKELGMNSAAITDHGVMYGVIDFYREAKSQGINPILGCEVYVAPNSRFDREVTGGEDRYYHLVLLAENNEGYANLMKIVSKGFVEGYYYK
;
A
#
# COMPACT_ATOMS: atom_id res chain seq x y z
N MET A 1 -23.12 10.55 5.90
CA MET A 1 -21.90 10.00 6.53
C MET A 1 -21.12 9.27 5.45
N SER A 2 -19.84 9.59 5.27
CA SER A 2 -19.00 8.94 4.27
C SER A 2 -18.13 7.87 4.93
N PHE A 3 -17.83 6.83 4.18
CA PHE A 3 -16.98 5.72 4.59
C PHE A 3 -15.85 5.57 3.58
N ALA A 4 -14.67 5.22 4.03
CA ALA A 4 -13.55 4.90 3.17
C ALA A 4 -12.80 3.67 3.70
N HIS A 5 -12.49 2.73 2.81
CA HIS A 5 -11.58 1.64 3.12
C HIS A 5 -10.15 2.17 3.09
N LEU A 6 -9.40 1.97 4.16
CA LEU A 6 -8.02 2.46 4.31
C LEU A 6 -6.96 1.36 4.20
N HIS A 7 -7.37 0.12 4.01
CA HIS A 7 -6.47 -1.02 3.88
C HIS A 7 -6.95 -1.89 2.72
N VAL A 8 -6.38 -1.67 1.54
CA VAL A 8 -6.85 -2.29 0.30
C VAL A 8 -5.68 -2.78 -0.54
N HIS A 9 -5.73 -4.03 -0.96
CA HIS A 9 -4.76 -4.63 -1.87
C HIS A 9 -5.33 -4.70 -3.28
N THR A 10 -4.54 -4.26 -4.27
CA THR A 10 -4.90 -4.35 -5.69
C THR A 10 -4.24 -5.55 -6.35
N GLU A 11 -4.43 -5.68 -7.66
CA GLU A 11 -3.81 -6.73 -8.48
C GLU A 11 -2.27 -6.72 -8.41
N TYR A 12 -1.65 -5.61 -7.99
CA TYR A 12 -0.21 -5.52 -7.81
C TYR A 12 0.28 -6.18 -6.52
N SER A 13 -0.63 -6.59 -5.62
CA SER A 13 -0.33 -7.46 -4.47
C SER A 13 -0.51 -8.90 -4.89
N LEU A 14 0.47 -9.46 -5.54
CA LEU A 14 0.41 -10.69 -6.35
C LEU A 14 -0.26 -11.92 -5.71
N LEU A 15 -0.22 -12.06 -4.39
CA LEU A 15 -0.72 -13.26 -3.72
C LEU A 15 -2.14 -13.12 -3.17
N ASP A 16 -2.55 -11.92 -2.78
CA ASP A 16 -3.83 -11.71 -2.11
C ASP A 16 -4.62 -10.52 -2.61
N GLY A 17 -4.14 -9.87 -3.67
CA GLY A 17 -4.83 -8.75 -4.29
C GLY A 17 -5.53 -9.18 -5.57
N SER A 18 -6.86 -9.06 -5.60
CA SER A 18 -7.65 -9.37 -6.80
C SER A 18 -8.36 -8.15 -7.36
N ASN A 19 -8.25 -7.00 -6.72
CA ASN A 19 -8.92 -5.78 -7.14
C ASN A 19 -8.20 -5.14 -8.33
N LYS A 20 -8.82 -5.15 -9.49
CA LYS A 20 -8.34 -4.34 -10.61
C LYS A 20 -8.66 -2.88 -10.35
N ILE A 21 -7.70 -2.00 -10.59
CA ILE A 21 -7.79 -0.59 -10.19
C ILE A 21 -9.05 0.09 -10.74
N LYS A 22 -9.34 -0.04 -12.04
CA LYS A 22 -10.53 0.58 -12.64
C LYS A 22 -11.83 0.05 -12.04
N GLU A 23 -11.92 -1.25 -11.84
CA GLU A 23 -13.11 -1.88 -11.25
C GLU A 23 -13.29 -1.47 -9.79
N TYR A 24 -12.21 -1.38 -9.03
CA TYR A 24 -12.22 -0.94 -7.66
C TYR A 24 -12.73 0.49 -7.53
N VAL A 25 -12.16 1.42 -8.30
CA VAL A 25 -12.57 2.84 -8.26
C VAL A 25 -14.04 3.00 -8.70
N ALA A 26 -14.45 2.29 -9.75
CA ALA A 26 -15.83 2.33 -10.22
C ALA A 26 -16.81 1.82 -9.15
N ARG A 27 -16.43 0.76 -8.43
CA ARG A 27 -17.27 0.21 -7.35
C ARG A 27 -17.38 1.17 -6.17
N VAL A 28 -16.28 1.82 -5.81
CA VAL A 28 -16.27 2.86 -4.76
C VAL A 28 -17.26 3.97 -5.11
N LYS A 29 -17.20 4.45 -6.33
CA LYS A 29 -18.13 5.49 -6.82
C LYS A 29 -19.56 5.02 -6.81
N GLU A 30 -19.82 3.81 -7.30
CA GLU A 30 -21.16 3.21 -7.33
C GLU A 30 -21.77 3.10 -5.93
N LEU A 31 -20.96 2.78 -4.91
CA LEU A 31 -21.39 2.67 -3.53
C LEU A 31 -21.58 4.05 -2.83
N GLY A 32 -21.32 5.15 -3.52
CA GLY A 32 -21.47 6.49 -2.97
C GLY A 32 -20.32 6.93 -2.06
N MET A 33 -19.20 6.23 -2.07
CA MET A 33 -18.02 6.63 -1.32
C MET A 33 -17.27 7.74 -2.05
N ASN A 34 -16.67 8.67 -1.29
CA ASN A 34 -15.96 9.83 -1.85
C ASN A 34 -14.44 9.64 -1.88
N SER A 35 -13.93 8.66 -1.17
CA SER A 35 -12.50 8.42 -1.01
C SER A 35 -12.18 6.93 -1.06
N ALA A 36 -10.97 6.61 -1.51
CA ALA A 36 -10.49 5.24 -1.55
C ALA A 36 -8.98 5.21 -1.37
N ALA A 37 -8.46 4.15 -0.77
CA ALA A 37 -7.04 3.98 -0.53
C ALA A 37 -6.47 2.82 -1.36
N ILE A 38 -5.16 2.88 -1.60
CA ILE A 38 -4.36 1.77 -2.11
C ILE A 38 -3.24 1.52 -1.10
N THR A 39 -3.11 0.30 -0.62
CA THR A 39 -2.09 -0.10 0.35
C THR A 39 -1.57 -1.49 0.01
N ASP A 40 -0.95 -1.64 -1.15
CA ASP A 40 -0.41 -2.92 -1.60
C ASP A 40 0.75 -3.39 -0.71
N HIS A 41 1.00 -4.70 -0.70
CA HIS A 41 2.05 -5.32 0.09
C HIS A 41 3.44 -4.97 -0.41
N GLY A 42 4.18 -4.17 0.35
CA GLY A 42 5.60 -3.90 0.12
C GLY A 42 5.95 -3.19 -1.19
N VAL A 43 4.96 -2.79 -1.99
CA VAL A 43 5.16 -2.17 -3.30
C VAL A 43 4.22 -0.99 -3.50
N MET A 44 4.59 -0.10 -4.41
CA MET A 44 3.77 1.04 -4.79
C MET A 44 3.57 1.11 -6.32
N TYR A 45 3.58 -0.05 -6.98
CA TYR A 45 3.51 -0.12 -8.45
C TYR A 45 2.22 0.44 -9.03
N GLY A 46 1.11 0.28 -8.32
CA GLY A 46 -0.20 0.71 -8.78
C GLY A 46 -0.57 2.14 -8.39
N VAL A 47 0.28 2.85 -7.66
CA VAL A 47 -0.07 4.16 -7.07
C VAL A 47 -0.43 5.20 -8.14
N ILE A 48 0.35 5.31 -9.20
CA ILE A 48 0.11 6.31 -10.26
C ILE A 48 -1.19 5.98 -11.02
N ASP A 49 -1.39 4.72 -11.40
CA ASP A 49 -2.60 4.30 -12.11
C ASP A 49 -3.84 4.53 -11.24
N PHE A 50 -3.75 4.19 -9.96
CA PHE A 50 -4.83 4.41 -9.01
C PHE A 50 -5.14 5.90 -8.85
N TYR A 51 -4.10 6.72 -8.68
CA TYR A 51 -4.27 8.18 -8.52
C TYR A 51 -5.00 8.76 -9.73
N ARG A 52 -4.55 8.43 -10.93
CA ARG A 52 -5.18 8.92 -12.17
C ARG A 52 -6.62 8.47 -12.31
N GLU A 53 -6.90 7.21 -12.07
CA GLU A 53 -8.24 6.66 -12.19
C GLU A 53 -9.19 7.27 -11.15
N ALA A 54 -8.75 7.39 -9.91
CA ALA A 54 -9.56 7.99 -8.84
C ALA A 54 -9.89 9.45 -9.17
N LYS A 55 -8.90 10.23 -9.60
CA LYS A 55 -9.12 11.63 -10.00
C LYS A 55 -10.10 11.74 -11.16
N SER A 56 -9.99 10.89 -12.16
CA SER A 56 -10.89 10.90 -13.32
C SER A 56 -12.35 10.60 -12.92
N GLN A 57 -12.56 9.81 -11.88
CA GLN A 57 -13.88 9.43 -11.38
C GLN A 57 -14.40 10.35 -10.26
N GLY A 58 -13.64 11.37 -9.88
CA GLY A 58 -14.02 12.28 -8.80
C GLY A 58 -13.88 11.69 -7.40
N ILE A 59 -13.08 10.65 -7.24
CA ILE A 59 -12.79 10.00 -5.96
C ILE A 59 -11.48 10.55 -5.40
N ASN A 60 -11.46 10.86 -4.08
CA ASN A 60 -10.25 11.32 -3.41
C ASN A 60 -9.30 10.15 -3.18
N PRO A 61 -8.11 10.12 -3.81
CA PRO A 61 -7.17 9.02 -3.65
C PRO A 61 -6.34 9.17 -2.37
N ILE A 62 -6.27 8.08 -1.61
CA ILE A 62 -5.43 7.98 -0.42
C ILE A 62 -4.32 7.00 -0.76
N LEU A 63 -3.07 7.49 -0.78
CA LEU A 63 -1.92 6.70 -1.23
C LEU A 63 -1.16 6.13 -0.06
N GLY A 64 -0.88 4.85 -0.09
CA GLY A 64 -0.18 4.18 0.98
C GLY A 64 0.48 2.89 0.55
N CYS A 65 1.02 2.18 1.53
CA CYS A 65 1.66 0.90 1.34
C CYS A 65 1.59 0.11 2.64
N GLU A 66 1.36 -1.20 2.55
CA GLU A 66 1.51 -2.08 3.69
C GLU A 66 2.95 -2.56 3.73
N VAL A 67 3.73 -2.02 4.65
CA VAL A 67 5.15 -2.34 4.78
C VAL A 67 5.37 -3.45 5.79
N TYR A 68 6.54 -4.05 5.72
CA TYR A 68 6.97 -5.07 6.67
C TYR A 68 7.94 -4.46 7.65
N VAL A 69 7.67 -4.63 8.95
CA VAL A 69 8.52 -4.10 10.03
C VAL A 69 9.31 -5.26 10.62
N ALA A 70 10.64 -5.17 10.55
CA ALA A 70 11.51 -6.16 11.16
C ALA A 70 11.43 -6.06 12.70
N PRO A 71 11.49 -7.20 13.41
CA PRO A 71 11.42 -7.19 14.88
C PRO A 71 12.53 -6.36 15.53
N ASN A 72 13.73 -6.33 14.94
CA ASN A 72 14.90 -5.63 15.49
C ASN A 72 15.43 -4.57 14.54
N SER A 73 15.79 -4.96 13.29
CA SER A 73 16.39 -4.04 12.32
C SER A 73 16.10 -4.53 10.90
N ARG A 74 15.95 -3.58 9.96
CA ARG A 74 15.80 -3.90 8.54
C ARG A 74 17.00 -4.65 7.96
N PHE A 75 18.13 -4.61 8.65
CA PHE A 75 19.34 -5.32 8.25
C PHE A 75 19.44 -6.74 8.83
N ASP A 76 18.54 -7.09 9.76
CA ASP A 76 18.51 -8.42 10.36
C ASP A 76 17.87 -9.41 9.37
N ARG A 77 18.65 -10.36 8.92
CA ARG A 77 18.24 -11.39 7.96
C ARG A 77 18.23 -12.78 8.55
N GLU A 78 18.52 -12.91 9.85
CA GLU A 78 18.54 -14.19 10.53
C GLU A 78 17.12 -14.68 10.83
N VAL A 79 16.92 -15.97 10.60
CA VAL A 79 15.67 -16.66 10.92
C VAL A 79 15.85 -17.35 12.27
N THR A 80 15.25 -16.77 13.32
CA THR A 80 15.17 -17.46 14.59
C THR A 80 13.92 -18.33 14.60
N GLY A 81 14.08 -19.60 14.92
CA GLY A 81 13.00 -20.58 14.83
C GLY A 81 11.80 -20.19 15.68
N GLY A 82 10.62 -20.17 15.08
CA GLY A 82 9.33 -20.02 15.77
C GLY A 82 8.86 -18.59 15.99
N GLU A 83 9.63 -17.58 15.64
CA GLU A 83 9.20 -16.17 15.72
C GLU A 83 8.81 -15.64 14.34
N ASP A 84 7.79 -14.78 14.30
CA ASP A 84 7.44 -14.07 13.08
C ASP A 84 8.60 -13.18 12.65
N ARG A 85 8.96 -13.27 11.35
CA ARG A 85 10.11 -12.55 10.80
C ARG A 85 9.84 -11.05 10.64
N TYR A 86 8.59 -10.65 10.62
CA TYR A 86 8.18 -9.28 10.36
C TYR A 86 6.74 -9.06 10.79
N TYR A 87 6.42 -7.81 11.01
CA TYR A 87 5.06 -7.35 11.29
C TYR A 87 4.57 -6.52 10.11
N HIS A 88 3.26 -6.47 9.93
CA HIS A 88 2.63 -5.65 8.90
C HIS A 88 2.25 -4.30 9.49
N LEU A 89 2.54 -3.23 8.76
CA LEU A 89 2.16 -1.87 9.13
C LEU A 89 1.64 -1.13 7.90
N VAL A 90 0.42 -0.63 7.99
CA VAL A 90 -0.16 0.19 6.93
C VAL A 90 0.26 1.64 7.15
N LEU A 91 0.92 2.22 6.15
CA LEU A 91 1.32 3.63 6.14
C LEU A 91 0.53 4.36 5.06
N LEU A 92 -0.06 5.49 5.42
CA LEU A 92 -0.82 6.34 4.51
C LEU A 92 -0.12 7.69 4.39
N ALA A 93 0.02 8.20 3.17
CA ALA A 93 0.59 9.52 2.92
C ALA A 93 -0.47 10.60 3.16
N GLU A 94 -0.20 11.51 4.07
CA GLU A 94 -1.10 12.63 4.37
C GLU A 94 -1.03 13.73 3.31
N ASN A 95 0.15 13.94 2.72
CA ASN A 95 0.42 15.00 1.75
C ASN A 95 1.59 14.61 0.83
N ASN A 96 2.03 15.54 -0.01
CA ASN A 96 3.14 15.29 -0.94
C ASN A 96 4.45 14.97 -0.24
N GLU A 97 4.72 15.60 0.89
CA GLU A 97 5.91 15.29 1.72
C GLU A 97 5.83 13.86 2.27
N GLY A 98 4.68 13.47 2.80
CA GLY A 98 4.42 12.11 3.27
C GLY A 98 4.57 11.09 2.16
N TYR A 99 4.09 11.40 0.95
CA TYR A 99 4.25 10.53 -0.21
C TYR A 99 5.73 10.34 -0.58
N ALA A 100 6.50 11.43 -0.62
CA ALA A 100 7.93 11.35 -0.89
C ALA A 100 8.67 10.51 0.16
N ASN A 101 8.32 10.67 1.43
CA ASN A 101 8.89 9.90 2.53
C ASN A 101 8.51 8.41 2.42
N LEU A 102 7.27 8.12 2.04
CA LEU A 102 6.81 6.75 1.86
C LEU A 102 7.57 6.05 0.72
N MET A 103 7.80 6.75 -0.40
CA MET A 103 8.62 6.22 -1.49
C MET A 103 10.03 5.88 -1.04
N LYS A 104 10.63 6.72 -0.19
CA LYS A 104 11.96 6.46 0.37
C LYS A 104 11.96 5.22 1.27
N ILE A 105 10.95 5.06 2.10
CA ILE A 105 10.81 3.88 2.97
C ILE A 105 10.70 2.60 2.14
N VAL A 106 9.84 2.59 1.14
CA VAL A 106 9.64 1.43 0.27
C VAL A 106 10.91 1.11 -0.52
N SER A 107 11.60 2.13 -1.04
CA SER A 107 12.87 1.95 -1.76
C SER A 107 13.95 1.35 -0.86
N LYS A 108 14.05 1.79 0.39
CA LYS A 108 14.98 1.20 1.36
C LYS A 108 14.67 -0.26 1.64
N GLY A 109 13.39 -0.62 1.66
CA GLY A 109 12.98 -2.01 1.79
C GLY A 109 13.54 -2.90 0.70
N PHE A 110 13.57 -2.42 -0.54
CA PHE A 110 14.15 -3.15 -1.67
C PHE A 110 15.66 -3.13 -1.68
N VAL A 111 16.28 -1.97 -1.40
CA VAL A 111 17.73 -1.80 -1.53
C VAL A 111 18.49 -2.35 -0.33
N GLU A 112 17.97 -2.15 0.88
CA GLU A 112 18.70 -2.45 2.11
C GLU A 112 18.12 -3.65 2.88
N GLY A 113 16.82 -3.86 2.81
CA GLY A 113 16.12 -4.83 3.66
C GLY A 113 15.60 -6.07 2.94
N TYR A 114 15.71 -6.14 1.62
CA TYR A 114 15.13 -7.25 0.84
C TYR A 114 15.85 -8.57 1.10
N TYR A 115 15.09 -9.58 1.56
CA TYR A 115 15.61 -10.92 1.84
C TYR A 115 14.45 -11.93 1.75
N TYR A 116 14.47 -12.74 0.71
CA TYR A 116 13.45 -13.77 0.40
C TYR A 116 12.00 -13.23 0.17
N LYS A 117 11.85 -11.94 -0.05
CA LYS A 117 10.51 -11.37 -0.28
C LYS A 117 10.53 -10.32 -1.38
#